data_e46d122a3e35bf82049f9ab561a1ce0b
#
_entry.id   e46d122a3e35bf82049f9ab561a1ce0b
#
_cell.length_a   1.000
_cell.length_b   1.000
_cell.length_c   1.000
_cell.angle_alpha   90.00
_cell.angle_beta   90.00
_cell.angle_gamma   90.00
#
_symmetry.space_group_name_H-M   'P 1'
#
loop_
_entity.id
_entity.type
_entity.pdbx_description
1 polymer ?
#
loop_
_entity_poly.entity_id
_entity_poly.type
_entity_poly.pdbx_seq_one_letter_code
_entity_poly.pdbx_strand_id
1 'polypeptide(L)'
;GDIGAHFRQAIGDLRHIHIWPENHTRNPAYEANIESLKTILENEGYAVTIGILDVEEGLPVSTQGAIPDLILLNNDLTSGPLPDLGVPILPPPQMGWYQRRKSDHFKAAQPLLDEVANLLDIDPWLLSTHWVVSEDKCLEKETCRTLLAAEVDNFLNHIQAKYDEFGIEGKPTLFVKNDSGTYGLGILEIQSGEELLNLSNRKMNRLTYGKGGTDAENFLIQEGVPSGLSWDSMVVEPVAYCANGRVGGWFYRANAKKGEMANLNSPSSIFISPSEIDDDSIRSRRNHWHMLVAEIAMLAMAAEAKN
;
A
#
# COMPACT_ATOMS: atom_id res chain seq x y z
N GLY A 1 20.29 -2.16 4.42
CA GLY A 1 19.95 -1.83 5.80
C GLY A 1 19.77 -3.09 6.63
N ASP A 2 19.93 -3.00 7.92
CA ASP A 2 19.69 -4.09 8.84
C ASP A 2 18.28 -3.96 9.44
N ILE A 3 17.32 -4.66 8.86
CA ILE A 3 15.91 -4.62 9.30
C ILE A 3 15.75 -5.15 10.72
N GLY A 4 16.57 -6.12 11.14
CA GLY A 4 16.56 -6.66 12.50
C GLY A 4 16.92 -5.61 13.54
N ALA A 5 17.97 -4.83 13.30
CA ALA A 5 18.33 -3.72 14.18
C ALA A 5 17.24 -2.65 14.26
N HIS A 6 16.53 -2.38 13.17
CA HIS A 6 15.38 -1.45 13.19
C HIS A 6 14.20 -2.00 14.00
N PHE A 7 13.92 -3.29 13.91
CA PHE A 7 12.93 -3.94 14.77
C PHE A 7 13.32 -3.84 16.25
N ARG A 8 14.59 -4.11 16.59
CA ARG A 8 15.07 -3.97 17.96
C ARG A 8 14.91 -2.55 18.51
N GLN A 9 15.19 -1.53 17.70
CA GLN A 9 14.95 -0.13 18.10
C GLN A 9 13.48 0.19 18.33
N ALA A 10 12.58 -0.41 17.55
CA ALA A 10 11.15 -0.18 17.66
C ALA A 10 10.51 -0.94 18.85
N ILE A 11 10.96 -2.17 19.09
CA ILE A 11 10.35 -3.10 20.04
C ILE A 11 11.00 -2.98 21.43
N GLY A 12 12.30 -2.67 21.50
CA GLY A 12 13.03 -2.55 22.76
C GLY A 12 13.32 -3.87 23.44
N ASP A 13 13.27 -3.90 24.78
CA ASP A 13 13.70 -5.03 25.63
C ASP A 13 12.61 -6.06 25.92
N LEU A 14 11.54 -6.10 25.12
CA LEU A 14 10.54 -7.16 25.18
C LEU A 14 11.19 -8.52 24.91
N ARG A 15 10.59 -9.61 25.41
CA ARG A 15 11.19 -10.94 25.31
C ARG A 15 10.43 -11.87 24.36
N HIS A 16 9.11 -11.80 24.37
CA HIS A 16 8.25 -12.70 23.61
C HIS A 16 7.37 -11.91 22.64
N ILE A 17 7.55 -12.18 21.35
CA ILE A 17 6.78 -11.59 20.25
C ILE A 17 5.90 -12.67 19.65
N HIS A 18 4.62 -12.38 19.47
CA HIS A 18 3.71 -13.25 18.75
C HIS A 18 3.37 -12.67 17.37
N ILE A 19 3.68 -13.38 16.31
CA ILE A 19 3.27 -13.01 14.96
C ILE A 19 1.86 -13.55 14.72
N TRP A 20 0.89 -12.64 14.49
CA TRP A 20 -0.48 -12.99 14.13
C TRP A 20 -0.70 -12.91 12.63
N PRO A 21 -0.70 -14.05 11.90
CA PRO A 21 -0.79 -14.07 10.45
C PRO A 21 -2.23 -13.95 9.94
N GLU A 22 -2.34 -13.66 8.66
CA GLU A 22 -3.59 -13.75 7.89
C GLU A 22 -4.05 -15.19 7.73
N ASN A 23 -5.34 -15.46 7.89
CA ASN A 23 -5.87 -16.83 7.87
C ASN A 23 -6.24 -17.34 6.47
N HIS A 24 -6.69 -16.45 5.59
CA HIS A 24 -7.37 -16.85 4.35
C HIS A 24 -6.51 -16.76 3.08
N THR A 25 -5.29 -16.23 3.19
CA THR A 25 -4.35 -16.08 2.05
C THR A 25 -3.08 -16.89 2.21
N ARG A 26 -3.06 -17.86 3.12
CA ARG A 26 -1.86 -18.69 3.36
C ARG A 26 -1.53 -19.52 2.14
N ASN A 27 -0.34 -19.30 1.63
CA ASN A 27 0.28 -20.06 0.56
C ASN A 27 1.78 -20.18 0.85
N PRO A 28 2.53 -21.05 0.15
CA PRO A 28 3.94 -21.28 0.44
C PRO A 28 4.81 -20.02 0.48
N ALA A 29 4.57 -19.07 -0.41
CA ALA A 29 5.34 -17.82 -0.44
C ALA A 29 5.03 -16.94 0.78
N TYR A 30 3.77 -16.85 1.20
CA TYR A 30 3.37 -16.14 2.40
C TYR A 30 3.93 -16.79 3.67
N GLU A 31 3.90 -18.11 3.74
CA GLU A 31 4.47 -18.86 4.87
C GLU A 31 5.99 -18.69 4.96
N ALA A 32 6.70 -18.71 3.82
CA ALA A 32 8.13 -18.42 3.77
C ALA A 32 8.45 -17.00 4.23
N ASN A 33 7.58 -16.03 3.93
CA ASN A 33 7.73 -14.64 4.41
C ASN A 33 7.58 -14.56 5.94
N ILE A 34 6.57 -15.22 6.51
CA ILE A 34 6.38 -15.29 7.97
C ILE A 34 7.56 -15.96 8.68
N GLU A 35 8.08 -17.07 8.15
CA GLU A 35 9.27 -17.75 8.71
C GLU A 35 10.53 -16.88 8.60
N SER A 36 10.66 -16.10 7.51
CA SER A 36 11.76 -15.15 7.38
C SER A 36 11.67 -14.04 8.44
N LEU A 37 10.47 -13.50 8.68
CA LEU A 37 10.23 -12.51 9.73
C LEU A 37 10.54 -13.07 11.12
N LYS A 38 10.09 -14.31 11.42
CA LYS A 38 10.41 -15.03 12.65
C LYS A 38 11.92 -15.15 12.82
N THR A 39 12.62 -15.64 11.81
CA THR A 39 14.08 -15.81 11.84
C THR A 39 14.81 -14.50 12.12
N ILE A 40 14.39 -13.39 11.51
CA ILE A 40 14.94 -12.07 11.76
C ILE A 40 14.79 -11.69 13.23
N LEU A 41 13.60 -11.85 13.80
CA LEU A 41 13.32 -11.51 15.19
C LEU A 41 14.07 -12.42 16.17
N GLU A 42 14.16 -13.73 15.90
CA GLU A 42 14.92 -14.69 16.72
C GLU A 42 16.42 -14.36 16.72
N ASN A 43 16.98 -13.96 15.57
CA ASN A 43 18.37 -13.50 15.48
C ASN A 43 18.66 -12.25 16.31
N GLU A 44 17.63 -11.42 16.54
CA GLU A 44 17.70 -10.29 17.45
C GLU A 44 17.52 -10.68 18.93
N GLY A 45 17.28 -11.95 19.21
CA GLY A 45 17.17 -12.50 20.57
C GLY A 45 15.77 -12.56 21.16
N TYR A 46 14.73 -12.39 20.35
CA TYR A 46 13.35 -12.55 20.79
C TYR A 46 12.91 -14.00 20.75
N ALA A 47 12.09 -14.42 21.71
CA ALA A 47 11.30 -15.64 21.58
C ALA A 47 10.10 -15.33 20.67
N VAL A 48 9.88 -16.14 19.62
CA VAL A 48 8.84 -15.88 18.63
C VAL A 48 7.87 -17.02 18.51
N THR A 49 6.58 -16.73 18.62
CA THR A 49 5.48 -17.67 18.33
C THR A 49 4.65 -17.18 17.15
N ILE A 50 3.99 -18.08 16.44
CA ILE A 50 3.16 -17.78 15.27
C ILE A 50 1.82 -18.48 15.38
N GLY A 51 0.74 -17.80 15.06
CA GLY A 51 -0.59 -18.41 14.97
C GLY A 51 -1.71 -17.46 15.32
N ILE A 52 -2.91 -18.05 15.46
CA ILE A 52 -4.05 -17.34 16.02
C ILE A 52 -3.91 -17.41 17.54
N LEU A 53 -4.24 -16.31 18.22
CA LEU A 53 -4.26 -16.27 19.68
C LEU A 53 -5.63 -16.75 20.18
N ASP A 54 -5.60 -17.55 21.21
CA ASP A 54 -6.75 -17.79 22.07
C ASP A 54 -6.80 -16.73 23.18
N VAL A 55 -7.97 -16.52 23.75
CA VAL A 55 -8.14 -15.60 24.90
C VAL A 55 -8.54 -16.44 26.09
N GLU A 56 -7.65 -16.56 27.07
CA GLU A 56 -7.89 -17.23 28.34
C GLU A 56 -7.83 -16.21 29.48
N GLU A 57 -8.86 -16.18 30.32
CA GLU A 57 -8.98 -15.23 31.43
C GLU A 57 -8.80 -13.75 31.04
N GLY A 58 -9.18 -13.40 29.78
CA GLY A 58 -9.05 -12.05 29.24
C GLY A 58 -7.65 -11.70 28.68
N LEU A 59 -6.70 -12.66 28.67
CA LEU A 59 -5.36 -12.48 28.16
C LEU A 59 -5.16 -13.25 26.85
N PRO A 60 -4.41 -12.72 25.88
CA PRO A 60 -4.08 -13.43 24.66
C PRO A 60 -3.03 -14.51 24.95
N VAL A 61 -3.36 -15.74 24.59
CA VAL A 61 -2.49 -16.90 24.84
C VAL A 61 -2.08 -17.51 23.48
N SER A 62 -0.78 -17.70 23.29
CA SER A 62 -0.26 -18.36 22.10
C SER A 62 -0.58 -19.85 22.11
N THR A 63 -0.48 -20.50 20.94
CA THR A 63 -0.64 -21.96 20.81
C THR A 63 0.33 -22.79 21.68
N GLN A 64 1.35 -22.16 22.25
CA GLN A 64 2.31 -22.78 23.18
C GLN A 64 1.98 -22.45 24.66
N GLY A 65 0.84 -21.83 24.93
CA GLY A 65 0.41 -21.49 26.28
C GLY A 65 1.14 -20.29 26.90
N ALA A 66 1.80 -19.45 26.08
CA ALA A 66 2.53 -18.28 26.56
C ALA A 66 1.76 -16.99 26.24
N ILE A 67 1.76 -16.05 27.19
CA ILE A 67 1.26 -14.69 26.98
C ILE A 67 2.38 -13.88 26.30
N PRO A 68 2.15 -13.26 25.13
CA PRO A 68 3.17 -12.45 24.47
C PRO A 68 3.32 -11.08 25.14
N ASP A 69 4.53 -10.51 25.05
CA ASP A 69 4.79 -9.13 25.43
C ASP A 69 4.36 -8.15 24.33
N LEU A 70 4.32 -8.63 23.08
CA LEU A 70 3.94 -7.87 21.89
C LEU A 70 3.29 -8.78 20.86
N ILE A 71 2.22 -8.31 20.26
CA ILE A 71 1.63 -8.92 19.06
C ILE A 71 2.13 -8.16 17.83
N LEU A 72 2.83 -8.85 16.93
CA LEU A 72 3.17 -8.33 15.62
C LEU A 72 2.11 -8.78 14.62
N LEU A 73 1.29 -7.83 14.20
CA LEU A 73 0.15 -8.08 13.35
C LEU A 73 0.58 -8.19 11.89
N ASN A 74 0.57 -9.40 11.36
CA ASN A 74 0.73 -9.66 9.93
C ASN A 74 -0.62 -10.05 9.32
N ASN A 75 -1.58 -9.18 9.49
CA ASN A 75 -2.98 -9.37 9.12
C ASN A 75 -3.59 -8.04 8.71
N ASP A 76 -4.27 -8.00 7.59
CA ASP A 76 -4.86 -6.79 7.02
C ASP A 76 -6.09 -6.29 7.77
N LEU A 77 -6.65 -7.08 8.70
CA LEU A 77 -7.87 -6.75 9.44
C LEU A 77 -9.01 -6.27 8.53
N THR A 78 -9.31 -7.03 7.48
CA THR A 78 -10.39 -6.68 6.55
C THR A 78 -11.79 -6.93 7.12
N SER A 79 -11.89 -7.79 8.14
CA SER A 79 -13.17 -8.23 8.71
C SER A 79 -13.67 -7.40 9.88
N GLY A 80 -12.85 -6.49 10.39
CA GLY A 80 -13.22 -5.62 11.51
C GLY A 80 -12.10 -5.41 12.53
N PRO A 81 -12.38 -4.61 13.60
CA PRO A 81 -11.41 -4.32 14.64
C PRO A 81 -11.10 -5.56 15.48
N LEU A 82 -9.92 -5.57 16.08
CA LEU A 82 -9.58 -6.51 17.14
C LEU A 82 -10.14 -6.03 18.49
N PRO A 83 -10.53 -6.95 19.38
CA PRO A 83 -10.83 -6.60 20.76
C PRO A 83 -9.56 -6.06 21.46
N ASP A 84 -9.75 -5.33 22.56
CA ASP A 84 -8.62 -5.00 23.43
C ASP A 84 -8.08 -6.30 24.09
N LEU A 85 -6.83 -6.59 23.79
CA LEU A 85 -6.16 -7.79 24.28
C LEU A 85 -5.25 -7.49 25.49
N GLY A 86 -5.17 -6.23 25.95
CA GLY A 86 -4.30 -5.85 27.06
C GLY A 86 -2.79 -5.99 26.77
N VAL A 87 -2.41 -6.24 25.52
CA VAL A 87 -1.03 -6.41 25.05
C VAL A 87 -0.80 -5.44 23.89
N PRO A 88 0.38 -4.78 23.80
CA PRO A 88 0.71 -3.94 22.66
C PRO A 88 0.61 -4.68 21.33
N ILE A 89 0.05 -4.02 20.31
CA ILE A 89 -0.10 -4.57 18.96
C ILE A 89 0.57 -3.64 17.96
N LEU A 90 1.44 -4.15 17.10
CA LEU A 90 2.10 -3.42 16.03
C LEU A 90 1.91 -4.11 14.67
N PRO A 91 1.59 -3.37 13.58
CA PRO A 91 1.10 -1.98 13.62
C PRO A 91 -0.19 -1.86 14.43
N PRO A 92 -0.57 -0.65 14.86
CA PRO A 92 -1.79 -0.43 15.62
C PRO A 92 -3.02 -0.94 14.88
N PRO A 93 -3.99 -1.63 15.54
CA PRO A 93 -5.19 -2.16 14.88
C PRO A 93 -6.00 -1.11 14.12
N GLN A 94 -5.93 0.16 14.52
CA GLN A 94 -6.54 1.29 13.81
C GLN A 94 -6.03 1.46 12.39
N MET A 95 -4.85 0.92 12.07
CA MET A 95 -4.30 0.87 10.71
C MET A 95 -4.87 -0.28 9.87
N GLY A 96 -5.82 -1.05 10.39
CA GLY A 96 -6.50 -2.14 9.69
C GLY A 96 -7.39 -1.65 8.54
N TRP A 97 -7.47 -2.44 7.48
CA TRP A 97 -8.22 -2.10 6.28
C TRP A 97 -9.75 -2.08 6.46
N TYR A 98 -10.27 -2.52 7.59
CA TYR A 98 -11.70 -2.38 7.90
C TYR A 98 -12.16 -0.91 7.97
N GLN A 99 -11.27 -0.01 8.34
CA GLN A 99 -11.57 1.43 8.43
C GLN A 99 -10.64 2.31 7.60
N ARG A 100 -9.43 1.86 7.29
CA ARG A 100 -8.43 2.64 6.57
C ARG A 100 -8.90 2.99 5.16
N ARG A 101 -8.60 4.20 4.73
CA ARG A 101 -8.88 4.71 3.38
C ARG A 101 -7.58 5.10 2.70
N LYS A 102 -7.50 4.87 1.39
CA LYS A 102 -6.33 5.29 0.60
C LYS A 102 -6.18 6.80 0.61
N SER A 103 -7.31 7.51 0.54
CA SER A 103 -7.35 8.97 0.58
C SER A 103 -6.77 9.55 1.89
N ASP A 104 -6.93 8.87 3.03
CA ASP A 104 -6.39 9.34 4.31
C ASP A 104 -4.86 9.34 4.30
N HIS A 105 -4.25 8.31 3.69
CA HIS A 105 -2.80 8.28 3.48
C HIS A 105 -2.33 9.44 2.59
N PHE A 106 -3.01 9.69 1.47
CA PHE A 106 -2.65 10.79 0.58
C PHE A 106 -2.82 12.15 1.26
N LYS A 107 -3.90 12.36 2.04
CA LYS A 107 -4.10 13.56 2.86
C LYS A 107 -2.98 13.77 3.87
N ALA A 108 -2.52 12.70 4.52
CA ALA A 108 -1.42 12.76 5.48
C ALA A 108 -0.05 12.98 4.81
N ALA A 109 0.16 12.42 3.61
CA ALA A 109 1.42 12.53 2.87
C ALA A 109 1.60 13.89 2.17
N GLN A 110 0.52 14.48 1.64
CA GLN A 110 0.60 15.68 0.80
C GLN A 110 1.35 16.84 1.45
N PRO A 111 1.07 17.25 2.69
CA PRO A 111 1.80 18.37 3.32
C PRO A 111 3.31 18.10 3.45
N LEU A 112 3.70 16.83 3.69
CA LEU A 112 5.09 16.43 3.80
C LEU A 112 5.79 16.48 2.44
N LEU A 113 5.12 16.04 1.39
CA LEU A 113 5.62 16.09 0.02
C LEU A 113 5.78 17.53 -0.46
N ASP A 114 4.82 18.40 -0.15
CA ASP A 114 4.86 19.82 -0.49
C ASP A 114 6.03 20.52 0.23
N GLU A 115 6.25 20.23 1.51
CA GLU A 115 7.39 20.77 2.26
C GLU A 115 8.73 20.32 1.66
N VAL A 116 8.87 19.04 1.35
CA VAL A 116 10.09 18.49 0.73
C VAL A 116 10.31 19.07 -0.65
N ALA A 117 9.26 19.21 -1.47
CA ALA A 117 9.35 19.84 -2.78
C ALA A 117 9.83 21.29 -2.70
N ASN A 118 9.29 22.06 -1.75
CA ASN A 118 9.74 23.43 -1.46
C ASN A 118 11.21 23.48 -1.04
N LEU A 119 11.68 22.55 -0.20
CA LEU A 119 13.09 22.46 0.21
C LEU A 119 14.03 22.12 -0.94
N LEU A 120 13.54 21.35 -1.91
CA LEU A 120 14.30 20.94 -3.10
C LEU A 120 14.16 21.94 -4.27
N ASP A 121 13.34 22.97 -4.14
CA ASP A 121 12.99 23.93 -5.20
C ASP A 121 12.48 23.23 -6.48
N ILE A 122 11.55 22.30 -6.31
CA ILE A 122 10.91 21.56 -7.40
C ILE A 122 9.39 21.64 -7.29
N ASP A 123 8.70 21.36 -8.40
CA ASP A 123 7.23 21.25 -8.39
C ASP A 123 6.83 20.01 -7.56
N PRO A 124 5.91 20.13 -6.57
CA PRO A 124 5.42 19.03 -5.76
C PRO A 124 4.90 17.84 -6.58
N TRP A 125 4.38 18.08 -7.78
CA TRP A 125 3.92 17.05 -8.69
C TRP A 125 5.02 16.02 -9.04
N LEU A 126 6.29 16.41 -9.03
CA LEU A 126 7.41 15.50 -9.31
C LEU A 126 7.65 14.48 -8.18
N LEU A 127 7.09 14.69 -7.00
CA LEU A 127 7.19 13.79 -5.85
C LEU A 127 5.89 13.03 -5.56
N SER A 128 4.76 13.49 -6.10
CA SER A 128 3.42 12.99 -5.80
C SER A 128 2.58 12.88 -7.06
N THR A 129 1.65 11.94 -7.10
CA THR A 129 0.59 11.94 -8.10
C THR A 129 -0.53 12.88 -7.68
N HIS A 130 -1.19 13.54 -8.63
CA HIS A 130 -2.44 14.21 -8.36
C HIS A 130 -3.55 13.20 -8.04
N TRP A 131 -4.45 13.58 -7.15
CA TRP A 131 -5.60 12.76 -6.76
C TRP A 131 -6.77 13.61 -6.27
N VAL A 132 -7.97 13.08 -6.41
CA VAL A 132 -9.20 13.64 -5.85
C VAL A 132 -10.08 12.51 -5.32
N VAL A 133 -10.97 12.84 -4.36
CA VAL A 133 -11.95 11.88 -3.85
C VAL A 133 -13.32 12.28 -4.35
N SER A 134 -14.01 11.34 -4.97
CA SER A 134 -15.42 11.44 -5.34
C SER A 134 -16.25 10.74 -4.27
N GLU A 135 -16.98 11.51 -3.49
CA GLU A 135 -17.73 11.03 -2.33
C GLU A 135 -19.20 10.76 -2.68
N ASP A 136 -19.86 9.91 -1.88
CA ASP A 136 -21.31 9.62 -1.92
C ASP A 136 -21.82 9.15 -3.30
N LYS A 137 -21.08 8.24 -3.96
CA LYS A 137 -21.41 7.71 -5.28
C LYS A 137 -21.93 6.27 -5.19
N CYS A 138 -23.19 6.08 -5.50
CA CYS A 138 -23.78 4.77 -5.75
C CYS A 138 -23.72 4.48 -7.26
N LEU A 139 -22.78 3.63 -7.71
CA LEU A 139 -22.57 3.36 -9.14
C LEU A 139 -23.72 2.60 -9.81
N GLU A 140 -24.63 2.01 -9.05
CA GLU A 140 -25.87 1.41 -9.59
C GLU A 140 -26.80 2.48 -10.18
N LYS A 141 -26.74 3.71 -9.64
CA LYS A 141 -27.52 4.84 -10.13
C LYS A 141 -26.81 5.53 -11.30
N GLU A 142 -27.52 5.70 -12.40
CA GLU A 142 -26.99 6.39 -13.59
C GLU A 142 -26.55 7.83 -13.28
N THR A 143 -27.29 8.54 -12.42
CA THR A 143 -26.95 9.89 -12.00
C THR A 143 -25.60 9.96 -11.30
N CYS A 144 -25.26 8.99 -10.42
CA CYS A 144 -23.96 8.92 -9.76
C CYS A 144 -22.84 8.63 -10.78
N ARG A 145 -23.08 7.73 -11.74
CA ARG A 145 -22.09 7.44 -12.80
C ARG A 145 -21.83 8.68 -13.66
N THR A 146 -22.89 9.44 -13.99
CA THR A 146 -22.77 10.68 -14.77
C THR A 146 -21.95 11.73 -14.01
N LEU A 147 -22.18 11.90 -12.71
CA LEU A 147 -21.42 12.82 -11.88
C LEU A 147 -19.94 12.39 -11.79
N LEU A 148 -19.68 11.11 -11.51
CA LEU A 148 -18.32 10.59 -11.45
C LEU A 148 -17.60 10.72 -12.79
N ALA A 149 -18.30 10.51 -13.92
CA ALA A 149 -17.75 10.67 -15.26
C ALA A 149 -17.32 12.14 -15.50
N ALA A 150 -18.16 13.10 -15.10
CA ALA A 150 -17.82 14.52 -15.21
C ALA A 150 -16.62 14.90 -14.33
N GLU A 151 -16.53 14.37 -13.12
CA GLU A 151 -15.37 14.57 -12.23
C GLU A 151 -14.08 14.01 -12.86
N VAL A 152 -14.16 12.83 -13.48
CA VAL A 152 -13.05 12.21 -14.22
C VAL A 152 -12.60 13.08 -15.38
N ASP A 153 -13.53 13.57 -16.22
CA ASP A 153 -13.17 14.41 -17.36
C ASP A 153 -12.55 15.75 -16.92
N ASN A 154 -13.06 16.35 -15.85
CA ASN A 154 -12.46 17.56 -15.27
C ASN A 154 -11.05 17.29 -14.74
N PHE A 155 -10.83 16.14 -14.10
CA PHE A 155 -9.53 15.80 -13.57
C PHE A 155 -8.52 15.42 -14.68
N LEU A 156 -8.96 14.74 -15.74
CA LEU A 156 -8.14 14.52 -16.94
C LEU A 156 -7.66 15.85 -17.55
N ASN A 157 -8.54 16.84 -17.66
CA ASN A 157 -8.17 18.18 -18.16
C ASN A 157 -7.13 18.86 -17.26
N HIS A 158 -7.25 18.69 -15.93
CA HIS A 158 -6.27 19.20 -14.99
C HIS A 158 -4.89 18.56 -15.17
N ILE A 159 -4.84 17.23 -15.30
CA ILE A 159 -3.57 16.51 -15.55
C ILE A 159 -3.00 16.84 -16.93
N GLN A 160 -3.86 17.00 -17.96
CA GLN A 160 -3.40 17.40 -19.28
C GLN A 160 -2.68 18.76 -19.24
N ALA A 161 -3.21 19.72 -18.48
CA ALA A 161 -2.55 21.01 -18.31
C ALA A 161 -1.14 20.88 -17.67
N LYS A 162 -0.95 19.93 -16.73
CA LYS A 162 0.38 19.59 -16.20
C LYS A 162 1.29 18.96 -17.25
N TYR A 163 0.76 18.06 -18.07
CA TYR A 163 1.51 17.45 -19.17
C TYR A 163 1.99 18.53 -20.16
N ASP A 164 1.10 19.47 -20.51
CA ASP A 164 1.42 20.58 -21.41
C ASP A 164 2.49 21.51 -20.79
N GLU A 165 2.40 21.81 -19.50
CA GLU A 165 3.39 22.61 -18.74
C GLU A 165 4.79 21.97 -18.76
N PHE A 166 4.87 20.64 -18.59
CA PHE A 166 6.13 19.91 -18.54
C PHE A 166 6.57 19.34 -19.90
N GLY A 167 5.84 19.61 -20.98
CA GLY A 167 6.14 19.13 -22.32
C GLY A 167 6.05 17.60 -22.47
N ILE A 168 5.16 16.96 -21.68
CA ILE A 168 4.93 15.52 -21.75
C ILE A 168 3.97 15.21 -22.89
N GLU A 169 4.43 14.43 -23.85
CA GLU A 169 3.61 13.99 -24.97
C GLU A 169 2.63 12.88 -24.55
N GLY A 170 1.43 12.91 -25.13
CA GLY A 170 0.41 11.89 -24.93
C GLY A 170 -0.80 12.38 -24.13
N LYS A 171 -1.69 11.45 -23.83
CA LYS A 171 -2.89 11.71 -23.03
C LYS A 171 -2.75 11.12 -21.64
N PRO A 172 -3.18 11.83 -20.60
CA PRO A 172 -3.17 11.28 -19.26
C PRO A 172 -4.12 10.09 -19.13
N THR A 173 -3.75 9.19 -18.24
CA THR A 173 -4.59 8.06 -17.81
C THR A 173 -4.90 8.25 -16.33
N LEU A 174 -6.10 7.91 -15.91
CA LEU A 174 -6.49 7.90 -14.50
C LEU A 174 -6.80 6.50 -14.02
N PHE A 175 -6.60 6.30 -12.73
CA PHE A 175 -7.09 5.13 -12.01
C PHE A 175 -8.23 5.54 -11.08
N VAL A 176 -9.42 5.01 -11.35
CA VAL A 176 -10.55 5.09 -10.41
C VAL A 176 -10.50 3.87 -9.50
N LYS A 177 -10.40 4.09 -8.21
CA LYS A 177 -10.21 3.04 -7.20
C LYS A 177 -11.28 3.15 -6.14
N ASN A 178 -11.78 2.01 -5.68
CA ASN A 178 -12.51 1.95 -4.43
C ASN A 178 -11.58 2.44 -3.30
N ASP A 179 -11.98 3.48 -2.57
CA ASP A 179 -11.14 4.11 -1.55
C ASP A 179 -10.84 3.17 -0.37
N SER A 180 -11.78 2.29 -0.02
CA SER A 180 -11.65 1.26 1.01
C SER A 180 -11.16 -0.11 0.49
N GLY A 181 -10.93 -0.27 -0.82
CA GLY A 181 -10.57 -1.55 -1.43
C GLY A 181 -9.10 -1.96 -1.18
N THR A 182 -8.86 -3.28 -1.12
CA THR A 182 -7.55 -3.91 -0.93
C THR A 182 -7.16 -4.80 -2.11
N TYR A 183 -5.93 -5.33 -2.10
CA TYR A 183 -5.42 -6.35 -3.05
C TYR A 183 -5.48 -5.97 -4.54
N GLY A 184 -5.54 -4.68 -4.89
CA GLY A 184 -5.69 -4.26 -6.29
C GLY A 184 -7.04 -4.61 -6.91
N LEU A 185 -8.02 -5.02 -6.10
CA LEU A 185 -9.42 -5.17 -6.51
C LEU A 185 -10.10 -3.80 -6.55
N GLY A 186 -11.06 -3.62 -7.46
CA GLY A 186 -11.77 -2.35 -7.57
C GLY A 186 -10.90 -1.21 -8.11
N ILE A 187 -10.03 -1.49 -9.09
CA ILE A 187 -9.26 -0.51 -9.84
C ILE A 187 -9.71 -0.54 -11.30
N LEU A 188 -9.99 0.62 -11.83
CA LEU A 188 -10.33 0.84 -13.22
C LEU A 188 -9.37 1.87 -13.83
N GLU A 189 -8.68 1.49 -14.89
CA GLU A 189 -7.88 2.38 -15.73
C GLU A 189 -8.78 3.00 -16.79
N ILE A 190 -8.76 4.33 -16.93
CA ILE A 190 -9.63 5.08 -17.85
C ILE A 190 -8.92 6.30 -18.42
N GLN A 191 -9.37 6.72 -19.61
CA GLN A 191 -8.90 7.91 -20.32
C GLN A 191 -10.06 8.87 -20.69
N SER A 192 -11.29 8.53 -20.29
CA SER A 192 -12.46 9.41 -20.45
C SER A 192 -13.55 9.05 -19.45
N GLY A 193 -14.37 10.03 -19.09
CA GLY A 193 -15.56 9.79 -18.27
C GLY A 193 -16.61 8.91 -18.97
N GLU A 194 -16.65 8.91 -20.30
CA GLU A 194 -17.55 8.06 -21.08
C GLU A 194 -17.35 6.57 -20.79
N GLU A 195 -16.14 6.15 -20.49
CA GLU A 195 -15.84 4.76 -20.13
C GLU A 195 -16.57 4.31 -18.86
N LEU A 196 -16.83 5.21 -17.92
CA LEU A 196 -17.63 4.93 -16.72
C LEU A 196 -19.12 4.73 -17.04
N LEU A 197 -19.64 5.47 -18.00
CA LEU A 197 -21.04 5.36 -18.42
C LEU A 197 -21.29 4.03 -19.14
N ASN A 198 -20.28 3.51 -19.82
CA ASN A 198 -20.31 2.29 -20.62
C ASN A 198 -19.75 1.05 -19.89
N LEU A 199 -19.60 1.10 -18.56
CA LEU A 199 -19.10 -0.04 -17.78
C LEU A 199 -20.04 -1.25 -17.88
N SER A 200 -19.47 -2.43 -18.15
CA SER A 200 -20.19 -3.67 -17.97
C SER A 200 -20.53 -3.91 -16.48
N ASN A 201 -21.63 -4.60 -16.21
CA ASN A 201 -22.02 -4.94 -14.83
C ASN A 201 -20.88 -5.63 -14.05
N ARG A 202 -20.09 -6.48 -14.72
CA ARG A 202 -18.93 -7.14 -14.10
C ARG A 202 -17.85 -6.14 -13.65
N LYS A 203 -17.53 -5.14 -14.49
CA LYS A 203 -16.54 -4.10 -14.14
C LYS A 203 -17.09 -3.19 -13.05
N MET A 204 -18.36 -2.82 -13.13
CA MET A 204 -19.04 -2.01 -12.13
C MET A 204 -19.04 -2.71 -10.76
N ASN A 205 -19.48 -3.95 -10.69
CA ASN A 205 -19.46 -4.74 -9.45
C ASN A 205 -18.05 -4.88 -8.88
N ARG A 206 -17.05 -5.08 -9.75
CA ARG A 206 -15.65 -5.16 -9.31
C ARG A 206 -15.12 -3.84 -8.72
N LEU A 207 -15.57 -2.70 -9.23
CA LEU A 207 -15.22 -1.39 -8.73
C LEU A 207 -15.94 -1.07 -7.42
N THR A 208 -17.22 -1.43 -7.31
CA THR A 208 -18.08 -1.17 -6.15
C THR A 208 -17.75 -2.09 -4.97
N TYR A 209 -17.64 -3.39 -5.23
CA TYR A 209 -17.49 -4.38 -4.17
C TYR A 209 -16.01 -4.75 -3.99
N GLY A 210 -15.42 -4.26 -2.91
CA GLY A 210 -14.10 -4.70 -2.44
C GLY A 210 -14.19 -6.10 -1.81
N LYS A 211 -13.05 -6.64 -1.37
CA LYS A 211 -12.99 -7.86 -0.57
C LYS A 211 -13.68 -7.58 0.78
N GLY A 212 -14.71 -8.35 1.09
CA GLY A 212 -15.49 -8.16 2.32
C GLY A 212 -16.94 -7.67 2.09
N GLY A 213 -17.33 -7.35 0.82
CA GLY A 213 -18.71 -7.07 0.46
C GLY A 213 -19.26 -5.72 0.93
N THR A 214 -18.39 -4.80 1.36
CA THR A 214 -18.80 -3.42 1.65
C THR A 214 -18.89 -2.63 0.35
N ASP A 215 -20.05 -2.01 0.14
CA ASP A 215 -20.29 -1.14 -1.00
C ASP A 215 -19.34 0.08 -0.93
N ALA A 216 -18.67 0.36 -2.03
CA ALA A 216 -17.91 1.58 -2.14
C ALA A 216 -18.85 2.74 -2.42
N GLU A 217 -18.84 3.72 -1.54
CA GLU A 217 -19.51 5.00 -1.73
C GLU A 217 -18.51 6.10 -2.12
N ASN A 218 -17.23 5.89 -1.82
CA ASN A 218 -16.16 6.83 -2.10
C ASN A 218 -15.14 6.22 -3.06
N PHE A 219 -14.77 7.01 -4.08
CA PHE A 219 -13.81 6.61 -5.09
C PHE A 219 -12.61 7.58 -5.08
N LEU A 220 -11.42 7.02 -4.97
CA LEU A 220 -10.19 7.76 -5.22
C LEU A 220 -9.94 7.78 -6.73
N ILE A 221 -9.90 8.95 -7.32
CA ILE A 221 -9.46 9.19 -8.69
C ILE A 221 -8.02 9.66 -8.62
N GLN A 222 -7.11 8.89 -9.19
CA GLN A 222 -5.68 9.14 -9.11
C GLN A 222 -5.07 9.17 -10.49
N GLU A 223 -4.14 10.09 -10.70
CA GLU A 223 -3.28 10.12 -11.87
C GLU A 223 -2.54 8.80 -12.06
N GLY A 224 -2.54 8.29 -13.30
CA GLY A 224 -1.75 7.14 -13.69
C GLY A 224 -0.34 7.58 -14.09
N VAL A 225 0.65 7.02 -13.41
CA VAL A 225 2.06 7.27 -13.73
C VAL A 225 2.67 5.97 -14.25
N PRO A 226 3.24 5.97 -15.46
CA PRO A 226 3.90 4.78 -15.98
C PRO A 226 5.14 4.43 -15.15
N SER A 227 5.38 3.14 -14.94
CA SER A 227 6.61 2.71 -14.30
C SER A 227 7.81 3.01 -15.18
N GLY A 228 8.69 3.87 -14.71
CA GLY A 228 9.91 4.28 -15.43
C GLY A 228 11.10 3.35 -15.23
N LEU A 229 10.90 2.18 -14.63
CA LEU A 229 11.96 1.20 -14.39
C LEU A 229 11.72 -0.06 -15.22
N SER A 230 12.76 -0.51 -15.91
CA SER A 230 12.76 -1.79 -16.59
C SER A 230 14.09 -2.52 -16.36
N TRP A 231 14.04 -3.83 -16.25
CA TRP A 231 15.20 -4.71 -16.16
C TRP A 231 14.91 -6.03 -16.85
N ASP A 232 15.86 -6.51 -17.65
CA ASP A 232 15.72 -7.74 -18.46
C ASP A 232 14.40 -7.79 -19.25
N SER A 233 14.06 -6.68 -19.93
CA SER A 233 12.82 -6.51 -20.70
C SER A 233 11.52 -6.63 -19.88
N MET A 234 11.58 -6.57 -18.58
CA MET A 234 10.43 -6.58 -17.69
C MET A 234 10.25 -5.20 -17.05
N VAL A 235 9.00 -4.80 -16.87
CA VAL A 235 8.68 -3.67 -15.98
C VAL A 235 8.96 -4.09 -14.54
N VAL A 236 9.65 -3.22 -13.79
CA VAL A 236 9.99 -3.47 -12.37
C VAL A 236 9.54 -2.32 -11.49
N GLU A 237 9.18 -2.63 -10.27
CA GLU A 237 8.90 -1.65 -9.22
C GLU A 237 9.63 -1.99 -7.92
N PRO A 238 10.22 -1.01 -7.23
CA PRO A 238 10.86 -1.24 -5.95
C PRO A 238 9.81 -1.42 -4.85
N VAL A 239 10.07 -2.35 -3.94
CA VAL A 239 9.29 -2.55 -2.72
C VAL A 239 10.22 -2.39 -1.52
N ALA A 240 9.88 -1.48 -0.62
CA ALA A 240 10.64 -1.21 0.58
C ALA A 240 10.07 -1.98 1.78
N TYR A 241 10.93 -2.63 2.54
CA TYR A 241 10.64 -3.05 3.90
C TYR A 241 11.03 -1.96 4.87
N CYS A 242 10.10 -1.53 5.68
CA CYS A 242 10.27 -0.40 6.59
C CYS A 242 9.98 -0.82 8.03
N ALA A 243 10.80 -0.33 8.96
CA ALA A 243 10.58 -0.47 10.39
C ALA A 243 11.19 0.73 11.12
N ASN A 244 10.55 1.18 12.19
CA ASN A 244 11.03 2.28 13.04
C ASN A 244 11.37 3.57 12.26
N GLY A 245 10.52 3.96 11.31
CA GLY A 245 10.72 5.15 10.49
C GLY A 245 11.92 5.07 9.52
N ARG A 246 12.43 3.88 9.23
CA ARG A 246 13.59 3.64 8.35
C ARG A 246 13.32 2.52 7.36
N VAL A 247 13.94 2.64 6.20
CA VAL A 247 13.96 1.56 5.21
C VAL A 247 15.03 0.55 5.62
N GLY A 248 14.60 -0.66 5.98
CA GLY A 248 15.47 -1.77 6.39
C GLY A 248 15.91 -2.67 5.23
N GLY A 249 15.16 -2.72 4.14
CA GLY A 249 15.50 -3.57 3.00
C GLY A 249 14.66 -3.27 1.78
N TRP A 250 15.07 -3.86 0.65
CA TRP A 250 14.41 -3.72 -0.65
C TRP A 250 14.28 -5.07 -1.34
N PHE A 251 13.27 -5.20 -2.17
CA PHE A 251 13.24 -6.14 -3.29
C PHE A 251 12.57 -5.46 -4.49
N TYR A 252 12.64 -6.08 -5.65
CA TYR A 252 11.92 -5.61 -6.83
C TYR A 252 10.84 -6.60 -7.21
N ARG A 253 9.72 -6.09 -7.62
CA ARG A 253 8.62 -6.84 -8.19
C ARG A 253 8.64 -6.61 -9.69
N ALA A 254 8.65 -7.68 -10.48
CA ALA A 254 8.76 -7.62 -11.93
C ALA A 254 7.69 -8.49 -12.60
N ASN A 255 7.32 -8.12 -13.83
CA ASN A 255 6.38 -8.91 -14.61
C ASN A 255 6.60 -8.69 -16.13
N ALA A 256 6.97 -9.76 -16.84
CA ALA A 256 7.19 -9.73 -18.27
C ALA A 256 5.90 -9.62 -19.13
N LYS A 257 4.72 -9.85 -18.53
CA LYS A 257 3.42 -9.83 -19.21
C LYS A 257 2.61 -8.56 -18.97
N LYS A 258 3.17 -7.63 -18.21
CA LYS A 258 2.50 -6.40 -17.79
C LYS A 258 3.18 -5.19 -18.42
N GLY A 259 2.37 -4.20 -18.83
CA GLY A 259 2.86 -2.90 -19.28
C GLY A 259 3.19 -1.96 -18.12
N GLU A 260 3.74 -0.82 -18.46
CA GLU A 260 4.20 0.20 -17.51
C GLU A 260 3.09 0.78 -16.60
N MET A 261 1.86 0.80 -17.09
CA MET A 261 0.68 1.28 -16.35
C MET A 261 0.02 0.18 -15.49
N ALA A 262 0.47 -1.06 -15.60
CA ALA A 262 -0.20 -2.18 -14.95
C ALA A 262 0.20 -2.33 -13.49
N ASN A 263 -0.76 -2.74 -12.65
CA ASN A 263 -0.47 -3.16 -11.29
C ASN A 263 0.37 -4.45 -11.29
N LEU A 264 1.62 -4.36 -10.82
CA LEU A 264 2.53 -5.49 -10.70
C LEU A 264 2.26 -6.37 -9.47
N ASN A 265 1.40 -5.96 -8.54
CA ASN A 265 0.99 -6.82 -7.43
C ASN A 265 -0.01 -7.88 -7.92
N SER A 266 0.52 -8.93 -8.51
CA SER A 266 -0.27 -10.02 -9.12
C SER A 266 0.40 -11.37 -8.91
N PRO A 267 -0.35 -12.49 -8.95
CA PRO A 267 0.21 -13.83 -8.77
C PRO A 267 1.27 -14.24 -9.82
N SER A 268 1.30 -13.55 -10.96
CA SER A 268 2.29 -13.81 -12.02
C SER A 268 3.56 -12.98 -11.91
N SER A 269 3.68 -12.15 -10.89
CA SER A 269 4.88 -11.35 -10.65
C SER A 269 5.98 -12.19 -10.03
N ILE A 270 7.21 -11.86 -10.36
CA ILE A 270 8.41 -12.45 -9.76
C ILE A 270 9.07 -11.43 -8.82
N PHE A 271 9.79 -11.93 -7.84
CA PHE A 271 10.53 -11.12 -6.88
C PHE A 271 12.01 -11.27 -7.15
N ILE A 272 12.70 -10.13 -7.23
CA ILE A 272 14.10 -10.05 -7.61
C ILE A 272 14.85 -9.37 -6.47
N SER A 273 15.96 -9.98 -6.04
CA SER A 273 16.85 -9.37 -5.06
C SER A 273 17.55 -8.14 -5.64
N PRO A 274 17.77 -7.07 -4.86
CA PRO A 274 18.56 -5.92 -5.33
C PRO A 274 19.98 -6.28 -5.77
N SER A 275 20.54 -7.38 -5.28
CA SER A 275 21.85 -7.90 -5.68
C SER A 275 21.86 -8.54 -7.07
N GLU A 276 20.72 -8.90 -7.60
CA GLU A 276 20.57 -9.48 -8.94
C GLU A 276 20.46 -8.41 -10.01
N ILE A 277 20.08 -7.19 -9.64
CA ILE A 277 19.96 -6.05 -10.56
C ILE A 277 21.28 -5.30 -10.58
N ASP A 278 22.10 -5.57 -11.59
CA ASP A 278 23.35 -4.86 -11.85
C ASP A 278 23.10 -3.66 -12.80
N ASP A 279 22.38 -2.66 -12.29
CA ASP A 279 22.06 -1.43 -13.00
C ASP A 279 22.27 -0.22 -12.06
N ASP A 280 23.28 0.58 -12.37
CA ASP A 280 23.64 1.75 -11.56
C ASP A 280 22.54 2.83 -11.56
N SER A 281 21.78 2.97 -12.63
CA SER A 281 20.68 3.94 -12.72
C SER A 281 19.55 3.53 -11.77
N ILE A 282 19.15 2.25 -11.77
CA ILE A 282 18.14 1.71 -10.85
C ILE A 282 18.62 1.85 -9.41
N ARG A 283 19.87 1.52 -9.15
CA ARG A 283 20.50 1.64 -7.82
C ARG A 283 20.53 3.09 -7.33
N SER A 284 20.90 4.03 -8.18
CA SER A 284 20.93 5.45 -7.87
C SER A 284 19.54 5.98 -7.55
N ARG A 285 18.53 5.69 -8.38
CA ARG A 285 17.13 6.10 -8.15
C ARG A 285 16.60 5.54 -6.83
N ARG A 286 16.88 4.26 -6.52
CA ARG A 286 16.50 3.63 -5.26
C ARG A 286 17.11 4.36 -4.06
N ASN A 287 18.40 4.64 -4.09
CA ASN A 287 19.14 5.20 -2.96
C ASN A 287 18.82 6.67 -2.69
N HIS A 288 18.24 7.38 -3.63
CA HIS A 288 17.87 8.79 -3.49
C HIS A 288 16.35 8.97 -3.47
N TRP A 289 15.69 8.81 -4.61
CA TRP A 289 14.27 9.15 -4.74
C TRP A 289 13.34 8.14 -4.06
N HIS A 290 13.53 6.85 -4.30
CA HIS A 290 12.65 5.85 -3.70
C HIS A 290 12.84 5.78 -2.18
N MET A 291 14.06 5.99 -1.67
CA MET A 291 14.32 6.08 -0.24
C MET A 291 13.58 7.27 0.38
N LEU A 292 13.70 8.45 -0.22
CA LEU A 292 13.02 9.66 0.23
C LEU A 292 11.51 9.46 0.31
N VAL A 293 10.90 8.97 -0.79
CA VAL A 293 9.45 8.75 -0.84
C VAL A 293 9.01 7.69 0.18
N ALA A 294 9.78 6.61 0.37
CA ALA A 294 9.48 5.59 1.36
C ALA A 294 9.53 6.14 2.81
N GLU A 295 10.49 7.01 3.12
CA GLU A 295 10.58 7.64 4.45
C GLU A 295 9.43 8.64 4.67
N ILE A 296 9.05 9.42 3.66
CA ILE A 296 7.87 10.31 3.72
C ILE A 296 6.59 9.48 3.93
N ALA A 297 6.43 8.38 3.22
CA ALA A 297 5.26 7.50 3.38
C ALA A 297 5.15 6.93 4.80
N MET A 298 6.26 6.60 5.46
CA MET A 298 6.24 6.17 6.87
C MET A 298 5.83 7.28 7.82
N LEU A 299 6.28 8.52 7.59
CA LEU A 299 5.84 9.67 8.39
C LEU A 299 4.34 9.92 8.20
N ALA A 300 3.85 9.80 6.97
CA ALA A 300 2.42 9.89 6.67
C ALA A 300 1.61 8.80 7.39
N MET A 301 2.08 7.54 7.37
CA MET A 301 1.45 6.43 8.12
C MET A 301 1.42 6.70 9.63
N ALA A 302 2.48 7.29 10.19
CA ALA A 302 2.49 7.66 11.61
C ALA A 302 1.51 8.80 11.92
N ALA A 303 1.24 9.70 10.99
CA ALA A 303 0.22 10.74 11.11
C ALA A 303 -1.19 10.15 11.01
N GLU A 304 -1.43 9.24 10.05
CA GLU A 304 -2.70 8.49 9.95
C GLU A 304 -3.05 7.77 11.26
N ALA A 305 -2.08 7.09 11.89
CA ALA A 305 -2.29 6.30 13.10
C ALA A 305 -2.65 7.13 14.34
N LYS A 306 -2.49 8.46 14.28
CA LYS A 306 -2.84 9.38 15.39
C LYS A 306 -4.24 9.97 15.28
N ASN A 307 -4.86 9.89 14.12
CA ASN A 307 -6.21 10.35 13.84
C ASN A 307 -7.23 9.21 13.98
#